data_45c175bb2cdcdba1c0859c12c6a29adb
#
_entry.id   45c175bb2cdcdba1c0859c12c6a29adb
#
_cell.length_a   1.000
_cell.length_b   1.000
_cell.length_c   1.000
_cell.angle_alpha   90.00
_cell.angle_beta   90.00
_cell.angle_gamma   90.00
#
_symmetry.space_group_name_H-M   'P 1'
#
loop_
_entity.id
_entity.type
_entity.pdbx_description
1 polymer ?
#
loop_
_entity_poly.entity_id
_entity_poly.type
_entity_poly.pdbx_seq_one_letter_code
_entity_poly.pdbx_strand_id
1 'polypeptide(L)'
;MIEGINVRCTVGGVEVLRSPRIVLTLHRRSVVSTCEVDIPDADGSVQAGLAKKQAIRVRFGHRGEGGTWHDWSGTLKDFQPAGADTIRVFAVGREQALIDTTVTEAMHGEPADVVARRLLAQTGLPVAGISIPAETFPHIVFSGVTVARAIKQLAGSLERSWGHDLSRHAVWLGEAGLYWSDGDEPGDVFVVESAANLISHSPNPAGMSYAVSTILPGLTHSRKVRIRDTRRNFSELVRAEEVIHTLGADGNTTTIGYGQDSGWG
;
A
#
# COMPACT_ATOMS: atom_id res chain seq x y z
N MET A 1 16.65 6.42 -24.65
CA MET A 1 16.55 7.76 -24.02
C MET A 1 15.67 7.55 -22.79
N ILE A 2 16.21 7.68 -21.58
CA ILE A 2 15.42 7.55 -20.35
C ILE A 2 14.59 8.82 -20.26
N GLU A 3 13.30 8.72 -20.55
CA GLU A 3 12.39 9.84 -20.40
C GLU A 3 12.30 10.21 -18.91
N GLY A 4 12.42 11.52 -18.64
CA GLY A 4 12.40 12.02 -17.25
C GLY A 4 11.08 11.68 -16.57
N ILE A 5 11.16 11.28 -15.31
CA ILE A 5 9.98 11.09 -14.47
C ILE A 5 9.38 12.46 -14.15
N ASN A 6 8.08 12.57 -14.32
CA ASN A 6 7.32 13.71 -13.83
C ASN A 6 6.74 13.36 -12.46
N VAL A 7 7.00 14.22 -11.47
CA VAL A 7 6.50 14.06 -10.11
C VAL A 7 5.68 15.29 -9.76
N ARG A 8 4.48 15.08 -9.24
CA ARG A 8 3.60 16.13 -8.68
C ARG A 8 3.21 15.73 -7.27
N CYS A 9 3.41 16.62 -6.34
CA CYS A 9 2.97 16.46 -4.97
C CYS A 9 2.12 17.67 -4.57
N THR A 10 0.95 17.42 -3.97
CA THR A 10 0.11 18.48 -3.41
C THR A 10 -0.18 18.18 -1.95
N VAL A 11 -0.11 19.19 -1.09
CA VAL A 11 -0.43 19.10 0.33
C VAL A 11 -1.42 20.21 0.66
N GLY A 12 -2.60 19.86 1.19
CA GLY A 12 -3.65 20.83 1.47
C GLY A 12 -4.15 21.61 0.24
N GLY A 13 -3.99 21.04 -0.96
CA GLY A 13 -4.33 21.69 -2.24
C GLY A 13 -3.22 22.58 -2.81
N VAL A 14 -2.12 22.80 -2.09
CA VAL A 14 -0.96 23.58 -2.57
C VAL A 14 0.04 22.64 -3.26
N GLU A 15 0.45 22.96 -4.47
CA GLU A 15 1.43 22.19 -5.22
C GLU A 15 2.85 22.45 -4.69
N VAL A 16 3.58 21.37 -4.41
CA VAL A 16 4.99 21.44 -4.03
C VAL A 16 5.84 21.57 -5.30
N LEU A 17 6.31 22.78 -5.59
CA LEU A 17 6.98 23.11 -6.86
C LEU A 17 8.45 22.70 -6.94
N ARG A 18 9.11 22.47 -5.80
CA ARG A 18 10.52 22.04 -5.76
C ARG A 18 10.58 20.54 -5.57
N SER A 19 11.52 19.89 -6.26
CA SER A 19 11.70 18.42 -6.22
C SER A 19 11.80 17.91 -4.77
N PRO A 20 10.72 17.42 -4.18
CA PRO A 20 10.75 16.84 -2.86
C PRO A 20 11.42 15.46 -2.94
N ARG A 21 11.99 15.03 -1.84
CA ARG A 21 12.23 13.60 -1.65
C ARG A 21 10.92 12.97 -1.19
N ILE A 22 10.45 11.96 -1.91
CA ILE A 22 9.22 11.24 -1.58
C ILE A 22 9.57 9.77 -1.39
N VAL A 23 9.10 9.18 -0.29
CA VAL A 23 9.13 7.75 -0.05
C VAL A 23 7.70 7.29 0.17
N LEU A 24 7.19 6.53 -0.78
CA LEU A 24 5.86 5.93 -0.72
C LEU A 24 6.01 4.43 -0.43
N THR A 25 5.52 3.97 0.71
CA THR A 25 5.56 2.58 1.14
C THR A 25 4.17 1.97 1.08
N LEU A 26 4.02 0.96 0.25
CA LEU A 26 2.80 0.19 0.04
C LEU A 26 3.07 -1.24 0.50
N HIS A 27 2.32 -1.75 1.46
CA HIS A 27 2.54 -3.08 2.01
C HIS A 27 1.22 -3.85 2.08
N ARG A 28 1.18 -5.08 1.52
CA ARG A 28 -0.03 -5.88 1.45
C ARG A 28 -0.62 -6.22 2.82
N ARG A 29 0.24 -6.48 3.80
CA ARG A 29 -0.15 -6.92 5.13
C ARG A 29 -0.15 -5.81 6.18
N SER A 30 0.37 -4.64 5.83
CA SER A 30 0.14 -3.44 6.63
C SER A 30 -1.25 -2.90 6.33
N VAL A 31 -1.98 -2.57 7.37
CA VAL A 31 -3.35 -2.04 7.20
C VAL A 31 -3.34 -0.73 6.41
N VAL A 32 -2.24 0.02 6.44
CA VAL A 32 -2.17 1.39 5.89
C VAL A 32 -0.88 1.60 5.12
N SER A 33 -0.97 2.11 3.90
CA SER A 33 0.17 2.66 3.16
C SER A 33 0.62 3.99 3.77
N THR A 34 1.91 4.29 3.63
CA THR A 34 2.52 5.52 4.17
C THR A 34 3.27 6.29 3.11
N CYS A 35 3.32 7.61 3.27
CA CYS A 35 4.10 8.49 2.41
C CYS A 35 4.87 9.49 3.26
N GLU A 36 6.18 9.55 3.05
CA GLU A 36 7.05 10.59 3.60
C GLU A 36 7.45 11.54 2.49
N VAL A 37 7.34 12.84 2.73
CA VAL A 37 7.72 13.90 1.79
C VAL A 37 8.62 14.91 2.48
N ASP A 38 9.83 15.07 2.00
CA ASP A 38 10.73 16.15 2.43
C ASP A 38 10.52 17.37 1.55
N ILE A 39 10.03 18.47 2.13
CA ILE A 39 9.67 19.70 1.44
C ILE A 39 10.63 20.82 1.84
N PRO A 40 11.29 21.52 0.92
CA PRO A 40 12.09 22.71 1.23
C PRO A 40 11.21 23.81 1.87
N ASP A 41 11.68 24.37 2.98
CA ASP A 41 10.96 25.38 3.78
C ASP A 41 11.94 26.37 4.46
N ALA A 42 12.70 27.09 3.65
CA ALA A 42 13.73 28.00 4.14
C ALA A 42 13.20 29.20 4.90
N ASP A 43 11.96 29.60 4.69
CA ASP A 43 11.30 30.74 5.31
C ASP A 43 10.20 30.38 6.33
N GLY A 44 9.96 29.09 6.57
CA GLY A 44 8.92 28.61 7.47
C GLY A 44 7.49 28.72 6.93
N SER A 45 7.31 29.16 5.69
CA SER A 45 5.98 29.41 5.11
C SER A 45 5.20 28.11 4.86
N VAL A 46 5.90 27.04 4.48
CA VAL A 46 5.28 25.72 4.28
C VAL A 46 4.77 25.20 5.61
N GLN A 47 5.61 25.21 6.64
CA GLN A 47 5.24 24.75 7.98
C GLN A 47 4.03 25.50 8.54
N ALA A 48 3.97 26.82 8.34
CA ALA A 48 2.88 27.66 8.81
C ALA A 48 1.53 27.32 8.13
N GLY A 49 1.58 26.78 6.91
CA GLY A 49 0.39 26.37 6.13
C GLY A 49 -0.05 24.92 6.37
N LEU A 50 0.76 24.09 7.06
CA LEU A 50 0.44 22.69 7.30
C LEU A 50 -0.53 22.51 8.47
N ALA A 51 -1.50 21.63 8.29
CA ALA A 51 -2.39 21.17 9.34
C ALA A 51 -2.65 19.66 9.22
N LYS A 52 -2.73 18.98 10.37
CA LYS A 52 -3.11 17.55 10.41
C LYS A 52 -4.44 17.34 9.72
N LYS A 53 -4.62 16.19 9.08
CA LYS A 53 -5.78 15.80 8.29
C LYS A 53 -5.95 16.53 6.94
N GLN A 54 -5.04 17.39 6.52
CA GLN A 54 -5.04 17.88 5.14
C GLN A 54 -4.84 16.74 4.16
N ALA A 55 -5.47 16.85 3.00
CA ALA A 55 -5.28 15.90 1.91
C ALA A 55 -3.88 16.04 1.32
N ILE A 56 -3.26 14.91 1.03
CA ILE A 56 -2.01 14.83 0.27
C ILE A 56 -2.22 13.94 -0.94
N ARG A 57 -1.66 14.34 -2.07
CA ARG A 57 -1.66 13.55 -3.29
C ARG A 57 -0.27 13.55 -3.90
N VAL A 58 0.19 12.36 -4.25
CA VAL A 58 1.44 12.15 -4.97
C VAL A 58 1.11 11.46 -6.29
N ARG A 59 1.54 12.07 -7.38
CA ARG A 59 1.38 11.52 -8.72
C ARG A 59 2.73 11.52 -9.43
N PHE A 60 3.16 10.38 -9.96
CA PHE A 60 4.41 10.27 -10.71
C PHE A 60 4.26 9.30 -11.88
N GLY A 61 5.04 9.53 -12.93
CA GLY A 61 4.98 8.70 -14.12
C GLY A 61 5.91 9.19 -15.23
N HIS A 62 5.97 8.44 -16.30
CA HIS A 62 6.77 8.79 -17.48
C HIS A 62 6.08 9.89 -18.28
N ARG A 63 6.88 10.83 -18.83
CA ARG A 63 6.39 11.81 -19.79
C ARG A 63 6.17 11.13 -21.13
N GLY A 64 5.03 11.36 -21.76
CA GLY A 64 4.69 10.85 -23.09
C GLY A 64 3.24 10.46 -23.24
N GLU A 65 2.77 10.32 -24.49
CA GLU A 65 1.44 9.79 -24.78
C GLU A 65 1.39 8.31 -24.37
N GLY A 66 0.41 7.94 -23.54
CA GLY A 66 0.26 6.58 -23.01
C GLY A 66 1.18 6.22 -21.84
N GLY A 67 1.90 7.17 -21.25
CA GLY A 67 2.74 6.91 -20.08
C GLY A 67 1.96 6.42 -18.87
N THR A 68 2.47 5.37 -18.22
CA THR A 68 1.89 4.86 -16.98
C THR A 68 2.10 5.85 -15.84
N TRP A 69 1.04 6.11 -15.09
CA TRP A 69 1.05 6.98 -13.92
C TRP A 69 0.73 6.19 -12.67
N HIS A 70 1.43 6.52 -11.60
CA HIS A 70 1.05 6.15 -10.24
C HIS A 70 0.37 7.33 -9.57
N ASP A 71 -0.79 7.11 -9.00
CA ASP A 71 -1.58 8.14 -8.31
C ASP A 71 -1.90 7.63 -6.90
N TRP A 72 -1.29 8.25 -5.90
CA TRP A 72 -1.52 7.94 -4.50
C TRP A 72 -2.14 9.13 -3.79
N SER A 73 -3.10 8.87 -2.93
CA SER A 73 -3.75 9.88 -2.10
C SER A 73 -3.89 9.43 -0.66
N GLY A 74 -3.73 10.36 0.24
CA GLY A 74 -3.80 10.10 1.66
C GLY A 74 -4.09 11.37 2.46
N THR A 75 -3.81 11.27 3.75
CA THR A 75 -4.07 12.33 4.72
C THR A 75 -2.82 12.59 5.54
N LEU A 76 -2.47 13.87 5.71
CA LEU A 76 -1.36 14.30 6.54
C LEU A 76 -1.60 13.90 8.00
N LYS A 77 -0.71 13.09 8.54
CA LYS A 77 -0.76 12.60 9.91
C LYS A 77 0.05 13.47 10.85
N ASP A 78 1.27 13.80 10.41
CA ASP A 78 2.21 14.59 11.19
C ASP A 78 3.25 15.28 10.31
N PHE A 79 3.97 16.25 10.85
CA PHE A 79 5.10 16.89 10.20
C PHE A 79 6.11 17.37 11.23
N GLN A 80 7.38 17.40 10.84
CA GLN A 80 8.48 17.83 11.71
C GLN A 80 9.62 18.43 10.90
N PRO A 81 10.46 19.29 11.48
CA PRO A 81 11.71 19.72 10.86
C PRO A 81 12.61 18.52 10.55
N ALA A 82 13.18 18.50 9.34
CA ALA A 82 14.12 17.46 8.88
C ALA A 82 15.51 18.03 8.55
N GLY A 83 15.74 19.29 8.87
CA GLY A 83 16.97 20.05 8.66
C GLY A 83 16.72 21.53 8.89
N ALA A 84 17.70 22.39 8.56
CA ALA A 84 17.55 23.84 8.72
C ALA A 84 16.45 24.42 7.80
N ASP A 85 16.33 23.89 6.59
CA ASP A 85 15.49 24.45 5.53
C ASP A 85 14.53 23.39 4.93
N THR A 86 14.15 22.39 5.73
CA THR A 86 13.35 21.28 5.23
C THR A 86 12.36 20.80 6.29
N ILE A 87 11.13 20.58 5.87
CA ILE A 87 10.07 19.94 6.65
C ILE A 87 9.82 18.53 6.11
N ARG A 88 9.80 17.54 6.99
CA ARG A 88 9.33 16.19 6.66
C ARG A 88 7.86 16.05 7.03
N VAL A 89 7.08 15.68 6.04
CA VAL A 89 5.64 15.42 6.14
C VAL A 89 5.41 13.92 6.17
N PHE A 90 4.61 13.44 7.11
CA PHE A 90 4.18 12.05 7.23
C PHE A 90 2.69 11.95 6.89
N ALA A 91 2.36 11.12 5.91
CA ALA A 91 0.99 10.90 5.49
C ALA A 91 0.65 9.41 5.48
N VAL A 92 -0.64 9.13 5.63
CA VAL A 92 -1.21 7.78 5.61
C VAL A 92 -2.25 7.69 4.50
N GLY A 93 -2.34 6.51 3.88
CA GLY A 93 -3.27 6.24 2.80
C GLY A 93 -4.72 6.22 3.25
N ARG A 94 -5.63 6.12 2.28
CA ARG A 94 -7.08 6.08 2.51
C ARG A 94 -7.51 4.89 3.36
N GLU A 95 -6.72 3.83 3.39
CA GLU A 95 -6.91 2.62 4.21
C GLU A 95 -6.90 2.92 5.71
N GLN A 96 -6.43 4.10 6.12
CA GLN A 96 -6.53 4.58 7.50
C GLN A 96 -7.98 4.52 8.02
N ALA A 97 -8.98 4.60 7.13
CA ALA A 97 -10.39 4.42 7.48
C ALA A 97 -10.67 3.06 8.15
N LEU A 98 -9.90 2.00 7.87
CA LEU A 98 -10.02 0.70 8.55
C LEU A 98 -9.70 0.78 10.06
N ILE A 99 -8.81 1.70 10.42
CA ILE A 99 -8.38 1.93 11.81
C ILE A 99 -9.25 2.98 12.50
N ASP A 100 -9.68 3.99 11.76
CA ASP A 100 -10.44 5.13 12.33
C ASP A 100 -11.94 4.82 12.49
N THR A 101 -12.48 3.87 11.73
CA THR A 101 -13.89 3.48 11.80
C THR A 101 -14.10 2.42 12.87
N THR A 102 -15.01 2.68 13.82
CA THR A 102 -15.40 1.73 14.88
C THR A 102 -16.75 1.09 14.59
N VAL A 103 -16.89 -0.17 14.97
CA VAL A 103 -18.07 -1.00 14.75
C VAL A 103 -18.64 -1.47 16.08
N THR A 104 -19.97 -1.36 16.22
CA THR A 104 -20.75 -1.99 17.28
C THR A 104 -21.96 -2.63 16.65
N GLU A 105 -21.88 -3.92 16.37
CA GLU A 105 -22.93 -4.70 15.70
C GLU A 105 -23.00 -6.13 16.23
N ALA A 106 -24.20 -6.69 16.23
CA ALA A 106 -24.46 -8.11 16.44
C ALA A 106 -25.14 -8.68 15.19
N MET A 107 -24.63 -9.77 14.67
CA MET A 107 -25.12 -10.44 13.47
C MET A 107 -25.48 -11.88 13.78
N HIS A 108 -26.55 -12.39 13.17
CA HIS A 108 -27.11 -13.72 13.44
C HIS A 108 -27.35 -14.46 12.14
N GLY A 109 -26.84 -15.68 12.04
CA GLY A 109 -27.09 -16.56 10.90
C GLY A 109 -26.54 -16.03 9.57
N GLU A 110 -25.50 -15.19 9.60
CA GLU A 110 -24.93 -14.60 8.39
C GLU A 110 -23.63 -15.31 7.98
N PRO A 111 -23.40 -15.51 6.64
CA PRO A 111 -22.13 -16.01 6.11
C PRO A 111 -20.98 -15.04 6.37
N ALA A 112 -19.79 -15.58 6.56
CA ALA A 112 -18.58 -14.80 6.89
C ALA A 112 -18.24 -13.73 5.84
N ASP A 113 -18.41 -14.03 4.56
CA ASP A 113 -18.17 -13.10 3.46
C ASP A 113 -19.16 -11.92 3.46
N VAL A 114 -20.42 -12.17 3.84
CA VAL A 114 -21.44 -11.12 4.03
C VAL A 114 -21.08 -10.24 5.22
N VAL A 115 -20.71 -10.86 6.36
CA VAL A 115 -20.21 -10.15 7.55
C VAL A 115 -19.01 -9.27 7.18
N ALA A 116 -18.02 -9.83 6.49
CA ALA A 116 -16.83 -9.12 6.04
C ALA A 116 -17.15 -7.91 5.14
N ARG A 117 -18.05 -8.11 4.17
CA ARG A 117 -18.49 -7.03 3.27
C ARG A 117 -19.14 -5.90 4.02
N ARG A 118 -20.02 -6.21 5.00
CA ARG A 118 -20.68 -5.21 5.83
C ARG A 118 -19.69 -4.43 6.68
N LEU A 119 -18.71 -5.10 7.30
CA LEU A 119 -17.65 -4.46 8.08
C LEU A 119 -16.81 -3.51 7.23
N LEU A 120 -16.33 -3.98 6.07
CA LEU A 120 -15.50 -3.17 5.17
C LEU A 120 -16.28 -1.97 4.60
N ALA A 121 -17.55 -2.12 4.27
CA ALA A 121 -18.39 -1.05 3.75
C ALA A 121 -18.56 0.12 4.74
N GLN A 122 -18.45 -0.12 6.05
CA GLN A 122 -18.55 0.94 7.06
C GLN A 122 -17.40 1.97 6.96
N THR A 123 -16.29 1.62 6.35
CA THR A 123 -15.17 2.56 6.11
C THR A 123 -15.50 3.66 5.10
N GLY A 124 -16.60 3.53 4.35
CA GLY A 124 -16.93 4.40 3.22
C GLY A 124 -16.09 4.17 1.97
N LEU A 125 -15.17 3.22 1.98
CA LEU A 125 -14.39 2.82 0.80
C LEU A 125 -15.16 1.76 -0.01
N PRO A 126 -15.05 1.77 -1.35
CA PRO A 126 -15.61 0.70 -2.17
C PRO A 126 -15.06 -0.67 -1.74
N VAL A 127 -15.90 -1.71 -1.77
CA VAL A 127 -15.48 -3.11 -1.54
C VAL A 127 -15.44 -3.82 -2.88
N ALA A 128 -14.24 -4.12 -3.37
CA ALA A 128 -14.02 -4.70 -4.70
C ALA A 128 -14.11 -6.22 -4.69
N GLY A 129 -13.56 -6.90 -3.69
CA GLY A 129 -13.55 -8.35 -3.66
C GLY A 129 -13.36 -8.94 -2.27
N ILE A 130 -14.12 -10.00 -1.98
CA ILE A 130 -13.95 -10.82 -0.77
C ILE A 130 -13.90 -12.27 -1.23
N SER A 131 -12.82 -12.95 -0.88
CA SER A 131 -12.59 -14.37 -1.16
C SER A 131 -12.08 -15.04 0.12
N ILE A 132 -13.02 -15.38 1.00
CA ILE A 132 -12.82 -16.10 2.26
C ILE A 132 -13.84 -17.24 2.34
N PRO A 133 -13.64 -18.25 3.22
CA PRO A 133 -14.64 -19.27 3.48
C PRO A 133 -15.98 -18.67 3.90
N ALA A 134 -17.08 -19.14 3.30
CA ALA A 134 -18.44 -18.63 3.51
C ALA A 134 -19.16 -19.37 4.65
N GLU A 135 -18.44 -19.66 5.75
CA GLU A 135 -19.03 -20.31 6.93
C GLU A 135 -20.08 -19.42 7.59
N THR A 136 -21.18 -20.02 8.03
CA THR A 136 -22.28 -19.28 8.65
C THR A 136 -22.09 -19.19 10.16
N PHE A 137 -22.00 -17.97 10.69
CA PHE A 137 -21.95 -17.74 12.13
C PHE A 137 -23.37 -17.72 12.72
N PRO A 138 -23.68 -18.63 13.66
CA PRO A 138 -24.96 -18.57 14.39
C PRO A 138 -25.13 -17.21 15.09
N HIS A 139 -24.04 -16.70 15.64
CA HIS A 139 -23.98 -15.40 16.30
C HIS A 139 -22.56 -14.86 16.31
N ILE A 140 -22.37 -13.59 15.93
CA ILE A 140 -21.11 -12.87 16.05
C ILE A 140 -21.36 -11.44 16.51
N VAL A 141 -20.56 -10.95 17.44
CA VAL A 141 -20.71 -9.61 18.04
C VAL A 141 -19.40 -8.85 17.96
N PHE A 142 -19.48 -7.62 17.51
CA PHE A 142 -18.42 -6.63 17.55
C PHE A 142 -18.86 -5.49 18.46
N SER A 143 -18.04 -5.11 19.44
CA SER A 143 -18.40 -4.09 20.43
C SER A 143 -17.31 -3.04 20.55
N GLY A 144 -17.51 -1.87 19.91
CA GLY A 144 -16.62 -0.74 19.97
C GLY A 144 -15.20 -1.02 19.45
N VAL A 145 -15.07 -1.92 18.47
CA VAL A 145 -13.78 -2.29 17.87
C VAL A 145 -13.59 -1.61 16.52
N THR A 146 -12.34 -1.35 16.10
CA THR A 146 -12.08 -0.84 14.76
C THR A 146 -12.40 -1.88 13.70
N VAL A 147 -12.72 -1.45 12.47
CA VAL A 147 -12.97 -2.38 11.34
C VAL A 147 -11.81 -3.33 11.16
N ALA A 148 -10.56 -2.85 11.19
CA ALA A 148 -9.37 -3.70 11.11
C ALA A 148 -9.36 -4.80 12.18
N ARG A 149 -9.70 -4.46 13.43
CA ARG A 149 -9.79 -5.41 14.53
C ARG A 149 -10.96 -6.38 14.39
N ALA A 150 -12.11 -5.91 13.91
CA ALA A 150 -13.28 -6.75 13.63
C ALA A 150 -12.95 -7.81 12.57
N ILE A 151 -12.25 -7.45 11.52
CA ILE A 151 -11.77 -8.38 10.48
C ILE A 151 -10.79 -9.42 11.07
N LYS A 152 -9.84 -9.01 11.92
CA LYS A 152 -8.95 -9.95 12.64
C LYS A 152 -9.73 -10.91 13.53
N GLN A 153 -10.77 -10.43 14.22
CA GLN A 153 -11.63 -11.28 15.05
C GLN A 153 -12.41 -12.29 14.19
N LEU A 154 -12.95 -11.84 13.04
CA LEU A 154 -13.66 -12.71 12.11
C LEU A 154 -12.71 -13.79 11.53
N ALA A 155 -11.50 -13.41 11.08
CA ALA A 155 -10.49 -14.35 10.62
C ALA A 155 -10.14 -15.39 11.69
N GLY A 156 -9.81 -14.94 12.90
CA GLY A 156 -9.49 -15.83 14.01
C GLY A 156 -10.65 -16.72 14.45
N SER A 157 -11.90 -16.33 14.19
CA SER A 157 -13.06 -17.18 14.43
C SER A 157 -13.17 -18.27 13.36
N LEU A 158 -12.93 -17.95 12.09
CA LEU A 158 -12.88 -18.95 11.00
C LEU A 158 -11.77 -19.98 11.22
N GLU A 159 -10.59 -19.54 11.66
CA GLU A 159 -9.47 -20.44 11.97
C GLU A 159 -9.80 -21.35 13.15
N ARG A 160 -10.28 -20.81 14.29
CA ARG A 160 -10.54 -21.59 15.51
C ARG A 160 -11.74 -22.51 15.42
N SER A 161 -12.82 -22.07 14.76
CA SER A 161 -14.08 -22.83 14.76
C SER A 161 -14.20 -23.81 13.62
N TRP A 162 -13.54 -23.56 12.49
CA TRP A 162 -13.63 -24.39 11.28
C TRP A 162 -12.28 -24.87 10.74
N GLY A 163 -11.16 -24.39 11.33
CA GLY A 163 -9.81 -24.84 10.94
C GLY A 163 -9.32 -24.26 9.60
N HIS A 164 -9.91 -23.18 9.12
CA HIS A 164 -9.46 -22.54 7.88
C HIS A 164 -8.12 -21.83 8.07
N ASP A 165 -7.16 -22.09 7.19
CA ASP A 165 -5.90 -21.35 7.17
C ASP A 165 -6.05 -20.04 6.40
N LEU A 166 -6.09 -18.92 7.12
CA LEU A 166 -6.15 -17.57 6.57
C LEU A 166 -4.82 -16.83 6.64
N SER A 167 -3.71 -17.51 6.95
CA SER A 167 -2.38 -16.91 7.09
C SER A 167 -1.90 -16.16 5.84
N ARG A 168 -2.39 -16.53 4.66
CA ARG A 168 -2.08 -15.88 3.38
C ARG A 168 -3.07 -14.80 2.98
N HIS A 169 -4.21 -14.71 3.67
CA HIS A 169 -5.21 -13.68 3.38
C HIS A 169 -4.78 -12.33 3.96
N ALA A 170 -5.07 -11.27 3.23
CA ALA A 170 -4.84 -9.91 3.68
C ALA A 170 -6.03 -9.01 3.29
N VAL A 171 -6.19 -7.91 4.00
CA VAL A 171 -7.07 -6.81 3.58
C VAL A 171 -6.21 -5.70 3.02
N TRP A 172 -6.51 -5.25 1.81
CA TRP A 172 -5.78 -4.17 1.16
C TRP A 172 -6.69 -3.30 0.29
N LEU A 173 -6.26 -2.09 0.03
CA LEU A 173 -6.90 -1.19 -0.92
C LEU A 173 -6.18 -1.30 -2.26
N GLY A 174 -6.89 -1.79 -3.29
CA GLY A 174 -6.46 -1.77 -4.67
C GLY A 174 -7.14 -0.66 -5.45
N GLU A 175 -6.95 -0.65 -6.77
CA GLU A 175 -7.52 0.36 -7.65
C GLU A 175 -9.06 0.39 -7.60
N ALA A 176 -9.71 -0.77 -7.60
CA ALA A 176 -11.17 -0.88 -7.60
C ALA A 176 -11.80 -0.74 -6.19
N GLY A 177 -11.01 -0.79 -5.11
CA GLY A 177 -11.51 -0.72 -3.74
C GLY A 177 -10.82 -1.71 -2.79
N LEU A 178 -11.46 -1.98 -1.65
CA LEU A 178 -10.97 -2.90 -0.65
C LEU A 178 -11.15 -4.36 -1.09
N TYR A 179 -10.11 -5.13 -0.91
CA TYR A 179 -10.10 -6.58 -1.07
C TYR A 179 -9.85 -7.26 0.27
N TRP A 180 -10.41 -8.45 0.46
CA TRP A 180 -9.96 -9.40 1.47
C TRP A 180 -9.83 -10.78 0.83
N SER A 181 -8.61 -11.19 0.51
CA SER A 181 -8.33 -12.47 -0.14
C SER A 181 -6.86 -12.87 0.01
N ASP A 182 -6.51 -14.10 -0.41
CA ASP A 182 -5.13 -14.51 -0.65
C ASP A 182 -4.67 -14.26 -2.10
N GLY A 183 -5.59 -13.84 -2.96
CA GLY A 183 -5.35 -13.58 -4.38
C GLY A 183 -4.48 -12.37 -4.69
N ASP A 184 -4.17 -12.20 -5.95
CA ASP A 184 -3.42 -11.07 -6.51
C ASP A 184 -4.39 -9.97 -6.98
N GLU A 185 -3.91 -8.73 -7.04
CA GLU A 185 -4.64 -7.66 -7.71
C GLU A 185 -4.61 -7.88 -9.23
N PRO A 186 -5.78 -7.84 -9.92
CA PRO A 186 -5.83 -7.99 -11.37
C PRO A 186 -5.02 -6.92 -12.11
N GLY A 187 -4.43 -7.28 -13.24
CA GLY A 187 -3.75 -6.37 -14.16
C GLY A 187 -2.49 -6.97 -14.78
N ASP A 188 -1.76 -6.15 -15.52
CA ASP A 188 -0.56 -6.58 -16.23
C ASP A 188 0.57 -7.00 -15.28
N VAL A 189 1.41 -7.91 -15.77
CA VAL A 189 2.61 -8.37 -15.06
C VAL A 189 3.73 -7.36 -15.31
N PHE A 190 4.26 -6.80 -14.23
CA PHE A 190 5.47 -5.98 -14.31
C PHE A 190 6.70 -6.85 -14.54
N VAL A 191 7.67 -6.35 -15.33
CA VAL A 191 8.91 -7.07 -15.63
C VAL A 191 10.09 -6.30 -15.09
N VAL A 192 10.92 -6.99 -14.29
CA VAL A 192 12.17 -6.47 -13.73
C VAL A 192 13.29 -7.41 -14.16
N GLU A 193 14.21 -6.93 -14.98
CA GLU A 193 15.23 -7.78 -15.57
C GLU A 193 16.62 -7.14 -15.66
N SER A 194 17.64 -8.00 -15.56
CA SER A 194 19.04 -7.61 -15.72
C SER A 194 19.28 -6.93 -17.07
N ALA A 195 20.17 -5.94 -17.08
CA ALA A 195 20.50 -5.12 -18.23
C ALA A 195 19.40 -4.19 -18.76
N ALA A 196 18.20 -4.21 -18.15
CA ALA A 196 17.13 -3.27 -18.48
C ALA A 196 16.85 -2.31 -17.31
N ASN A 197 16.17 -2.79 -16.28
CA ASN A 197 15.70 -1.96 -15.16
C ASN A 197 16.05 -2.52 -13.77
N LEU A 198 16.57 -3.75 -13.66
CA LEU A 198 17.01 -4.31 -12.38
C LEU A 198 18.33 -3.66 -11.93
N ILE A 199 18.33 -3.03 -10.78
CA ILE A 199 19.50 -2.39 -10.16
C ILE A 199 20.20 -3.38 -9.23
N SER A 200 19.44 -4.00 -8.32
CA SER A 200 19.96 -5.01 -7.40
C SER A 200 18.90 -6.05 -7.06
N HIS A 201 19.37 -7.23 -6.66
CA HIS A 201 18.49 -8.34 -6.26
C HIS A 201 19.12 -9.09 -5.08
N SER A 202 18.35 -9.26 -4.02
CA SER A 202 18.76 -9.91 -2.77
C SER A 202 17.71 -10.97 -2.41
N PRO A 203 17.79 -12.18 -3.01
CA PRO A 203 16.90 -13.27 -2.67
C PRO A 203 17.22 -13.80 -1.27
N ASN A 204 16.17 -14.07 -0.50
CA ASN A 204 16.26 -14.64 0.85
C ASN A 204 15.26 -15.81 0.99
N PRO A 205 15.69 -17.07 0.87
CA PRO A 205 14.80 -18.21 0.97
C PRO A 205 14.10 -18.37 2.33
N ALA A 206 14.65 -17.77 3.38
CA ALA A 206 14.11 -17.84 4.74
C ALA A 206 13.19 -16.69 5.14
N GLY A 207 12.97 -15.71 4.24
CA GLY A 207 12.17 -14.53 4.55
C GLY A 207 11.87 -13.67 3.32
N MET A 208 11.70 -12.39 3.55
CA MET A 208 11.47 -11.44 2.46
C MET A 208 12.71 -11.31 1.57
N SER A 209 12.49 -11.45 0.28
CA SER A 209 13.46 -11.15 -0.77
C SER A 209 13.20 -9.78 -1.34
N TYR A 210 14.25 -9.09 -1.80
CA TYR A 210 14.12 -7.73 -2.34
C TYR A 210 14.75 -7.61 -3.72
N ALA A 211 14.03 -6.97 -4.63
CA ALA A 211 14.54 -6.52 -5.92
C ALA A 211 14.39 -4.98 -6.01
N VAL A 212 15.47 -4.29 -6.36
CA VAL A 212 15.45 -2.85 -6.61
C VAL A 212 15.54 -2.61 -8.11
N SER A 213 14.62 -1.83 -8.63
CA SER A 213 14.57 -1.45 -10.05
C SER A 213 14.60 0.06 -10.24
N THR A 214 14.79 0.52 -11.47
CA THR A 214 14.36 1.87 -11.85
C THR A 214 12.88 2.02 -11.54
N ILE A 215 12.42 3.26 -11.44
CA ILE A 215 11.02 3.53 -11.04
C ILE A 215 10.02 2.80 -11.94
N LEU A 216 9.03 2.18 -11.31
CA LEU A 216 7.92 1.47 -11.94
C LEU A 216 6.59 2.11 -11.56
N PRO A 217 6.16 3.18 -12.26
CA PRO A 217 4.86 3.80 -11.99
C PRO A 217 3.72 2.79 -12.19
N GLY A 218 2.71 2.86 -11.32
CA GLY A 218 1.56 1.94 -11.35
C GLY A 218 1.79 0.60 -10.65
N LEU A 219 3.03 0.26 -10.28
CA LEU A 219 3.25 -0.93 -9.45
C LEU A 219 2.78 -0.66 -8.02
N THR A 220 1.90 -1.54 -7.53
CA THR A 220 1.41 -1.59 -6.15
C THR A 220 1.73 -2.94 -5.53
N HIS A 221 1.57 -3.08 -4.21
CA HIS A 221 1.56 -4.40 -3.60
C HIS A 221 0.43 -5.26 -4.20
N SER A 222 0.47 -6.56 -3.97
CA SER A 222 -0.49 -7.54 -4.50
C SER A 222 -0.45 -7.75 -6.02
N ARG A 223 0.37 -7.00 -6.77
CA ARG A 223 0.56 -7.18 -8.22
C ARG A 223 1.59 -8.27 -8.51
N LYS A 224 1.47 -8.90 -9.67
CA LYS A 224 2.47 -9.86 -10.16
C LYS A 224 3.65 -9.14 -10.79
N VAL A 225 4.85 -9.60 -10.42
CA VAL A 225 6.12 -9.10 -10.97
C VAL A 225 6.94 -10.29 -11.43
N ARG A 226 7.43 -10.23 -12.66
CA ARG A 226 8.40 -11.20 -13.18
C ARG A 226 9.81 -10.66 -12.97
N ILE A 227 10.57 -11.31 -12.10
CA ILE A 227 11.97 -10.95 -11.82
C ILE A 227 12.88 -11.89 -12.60
N ARG A 228 13.79 -11.32 -13.41
CA ARG A 228 14.81 -12.03 -14.19
C ARG A 228 16.19 -11.50 -13.82
N ASP A 229 16.93 -12.25 -13.00
CA ASP A 229 18.30 -11.92 -12.63
C ASP A 229 19.25 -12.93 -13.28
N THR A 230 19.84 -12.56 -14.41
CA THR A 230 20.75 -13.44 -15.15
C THR A 230 22.03 -13.75 -14.39
N ARG A 231 22.48 -12.87 -13.48
CA ARG A 231 23.68 -13.09 -12.66
C ARG A 231 23.48 -14.21 -11.64
N ARG A 232 22.24 -14.41 -11.19
CA ARG A 232 21.87 -15.46 -10.22
C ARG A 232 21.14 -16.64 -10.83
N ASN A 233 20.98 -16.66 -12.15
CA ASN A 233 20.14 -17.63 -12.86
C ASN A 233 18.73 -17.74 -12.27
N PHE A 234 18.13 -16.58 -11.91
CA PHE A 234 16.82 -16.50 -11.30
C PHE A 234 15.81 -15.96 -12.32
N SER A 235 14.68 -16.64 -12.47
CA SER A 235 13.57 -16.19 -13.33
C SER A 235 12.25 -16.69 -12.76
N GLU A 236 11.58 -15.85 -11.97
CA GLU A 236 10.34 -16.22 -11.30
C GLU A 236 9.25 -15.17 -11.47
N LEU A 237 8.01 -15.63 -11.40
CA LEU A 237 6.81 -14.79 -11.27
C LEU A 237 6.43 -14.75 -9.81
N VAL A 238 6.58 -13.59 -9.19
CA VAL A 238 6.33 -13.38 -7.77
C VAL A 238 5.19 -12.38 -7.56
N ARG A 239 4.57 -12.40 -6.38
CA ARG A 239 3.68 -11.33 -5.93
C ARG A 239 4.48 -10.31 -5.15
N ALA A 240 4.28 -9.02 -5.42
CA ALA A 240 4.81 -7.94 -4.62
C ALA A 240 4.04 -7.89 -3.28
N GLU A 241 4.71 -8.19 -2.18
CA GLU A 241 4.17 -8.07 -0.83
C GLU A 241 4.39 -6.64 -0.27
N GLU A 242 5.51 -6.05 -0.64
CA GLU A 242 5.87 -4.67 -0.33
C GLU A 242 6.38 -3.95 -1.57
N VAL A 243 5.99 -2.70 -1.74
CA VAL A 243 6.51 -1.82 -2.79
C VAL A 243 6.89 -0.49 -2.17
N ILE A 244 8.16 -0.09 -2.34
CA ILE A 244 8.64 1.20 -1.88
C ILE A 244 9.10 2.00 -3.09
N HIS A 245 8.40 3.08 -3.38
CA HIS A 245 8.82 4.05 -4.40
C HIS A 245 9.62 5.17 -3.72
N THR A 246 10.85 5.34 -4.14
CA THR A 246 11.71 6.47 -3.72
C THR A 246 11.90 7.40 -4.90
N LEU A 247 11.50 8.66 -4.72
CA LEU A 247 11.61 9.72 -5.72
C LEU A 247 12.44 10.86 -5.14
N GLY A 248 13.39 11.37 -5.88
CA GLY A 248 14.22 12.47 -5.42
C GLY A 248 15.42 12.76 -6.32
N ALA A 249 16.24 13.69 -5.89
CA ALA A 249 17.43 14.13 -6.63
C ALA A 249 18.46 13.02 -6.83
N ASP A 250 18.57 12.09 -5.87
CA ASP A 250 19.55 10.99 -5.90
C ASP A 250 19.12 9.82 -6.80
N GLY A 251 17.96 9.92 -7.43
CA GLY A 251 17.41 8.91 -8.33
C GLY A 251 15.99 8.52 -7.97
N ASN A 252 15.37 7.82 -8.93
CA ASN A 252 14.00 7.34 -8.79
C ASN A 252 14.02 5.81 -8.88
N THR A 253 13.63 5.14 -7.80
CA THR A 253 13.69 3.68 -7.69
C THR A 253 12.39 3.08 -7.15
N THR A 254 12.19 1.81 -7.49
CA THR A 254 11.15 0.98 -6.88
C THR A 254 11.82 -0.23 -6.24
N THR A 255 11.63 -0.40 -4.93
CA THR A 255 12.01 -1.60 -4.21
C THR A 255 10.79 -2.50 -4.10
N ILE A 256 10.97 -3.78 -4.44
CA ILE A 256 9.92 -4.79 -4.46
C ILE A 256 10.31 -5.86 -3.44
N GLY A 257 9.54 -5.98 -2.37
CA GLY A 257 9.63 -7.05 -1.41
C GLY A 257 8.69 -8.19 -1.82
N TYR A 258 9.16 -9.43 -1.80
CA TYR A 258 8.39 -10.61 -2.15
C TYR A 258 8.83 -11.84 -1.34
N GLY A 259 8.02 -12.90 -1.35
CA GLY A 259 8.26 -14.12 -0.57
C GLY A 259 7.39 -14.18 0.67
N GLN A 260 7.76 -15.07 1.63
CA GLN A 260 6.98 -15.23 2.85
C GLN A 260 7.22 -14.06 3.80
N ASP A 261 6.16 -13.32 4.02
CA ASP A 261 6.07 -12.41 5.16
C ASP A 261 5.43 -13.18 6.33
N SER A 262 6.04 -13.09 7.50
CA SER A 262 5.60 -13.79 8.70
C SER A 262 4.44 -13.07 9.39
N GLY A 263 3.28 -13.10 8.78
CA GLY A 263 2.02 -12.78 9.46
C GLY A 263 1.53 -11.35 9.38
N TRP A 264 0.26 -11.20 9.77
CA TRP A 264 -0.34 -9.92 10.10
C TRP A 264 0.36 -9.33 11.32
N GLY A 265 1.02 -8.20 11.13
CA GLY A 265 1.60 -7.43 12.23
C GLY A 265 0.53 -6.80 13.15
#